data_3900fe5c029e7220bf491a9a03ef5f8c
#
_entry.id   3900fe5c029e7220bf491a9a03ef5f8c
#
_cell.length_a   1.000
_cell.length_b   1.000
_cell.length_c   1.000
_cell.angle_alpha   90.00
_cell.angle_beta   90.00
_cell.angle_gamma   90.00
#
_symmetry.space_group_name_H-M   'P 1'
#
loop_
_entity.id
_entity.type
_entity.pdbx_description
1 polymer ?
#
loop_
_entity_poly.entity_id
_entity_poly.type
_entity_poly.pdbx_seq_one_letter_code
_entity_poly.pdbx_strand_id
1 'polypeptide(L)'
;MRTFLYEFWLFGIKLASSSVFGAYLLVLMAVTHFWYPIEGLYRNDFLFLAAVGFQVVLLAFRLESFREAAVIMIFHVVATFMELFKTSDAINAWHYLGEAYVRLGNVPLFAGFMYSAVGSYIARVFRILDFRFTNAPPTWASFVLAALIYANFFTHHHIIDIRNGLLLASAVLYGRCMIYFRMDKVHRSMPLMLAQFLTAIFVWIAENIATYSKVWVYPNQ
;
A
#
# COMPACT_ATOMS: atom_id res chain seq x y z
N MET A 1 -7.02 31.70 10.80
CA MET A 1 -7.52 31.12 9.55
C MET A 1 -6.42 30.93 8.50
N ARG A 2 -5.59 31.96 8.17
CA ARG A 2 -4.46 31.80 7.21
C ARG A 2 -3.47 30.70 7.59
N THR A 3 -3.10 30.60 8.88
CA THR A 3 -2.16 29.57 9.38
C THR A 3 -2.72 28.15 9.22
N PHE A 4 -4.02 27.95 9.50
CA PHE A 4 -4.66 26.64 9.34
C PHE A 4 -4.70 26.18 7.87
N LEU A 5 -5.08 27.06 6.95
CA LEU A 5 -5.11 26.75 5.52
C LEU A 5 -3.71 26.46 4.98
N TYR A 6 -2.71 27.19 5.44
CA TYR A 6 -1.31 26.93 5.08
C TYR A 6 -0.83 25.56 5.59
N GLU A 7 -1.09 25.25 6.86
CA GLU A 7 -0.72 23.97 7.44
C GLU A 7 -1.45 22.79 6.76
N PHE A 8 -2.74 22.96 6.44
CA PHE A 8 -3.53 21.97 5.71
C PHE A 8 -2.95 21.71 4.30
N TRP A 9 -2.60 22.79 3.59
CA TRP A 9 -1.96 22.69 2.28
C TRP A 9 -0.59 21.98 2.37
N LEU A 10 0.22 22.36 3.35
CA LEU A 10 1.53 21.74 3.59
C LEU A 10 1.39 20.24 3.94
N PHE A 11 0.36 19.88 4.71
CA PHE A 11 0.03 18.48 4.99
C PHE A 11 -0.30 17.72 3.72
N GLY A 12 -1.14 18.27 2.87
CA GLY A 12 -1.48 17.67 1.58
C GLY A 12 -0.25 17.45 0.70
N ILE A 13 0.65 18.44 0.58
CA ILE A 13 1.90 18.31 -0.18
C ILE A 13 2.80 17.22 0.39
N LYS A 14 2.95 17.15 1.71
CA LYS A 14 3.76 16.13 2.39
C LYS A 14 3.21 14.72 2.14
N LEU A 15 1.89 14.54 2.24
CA LEU A 15 1.24 13.26 1.93
C LEU A 15 1.39 12.89 0.45
N ALA A 16 1.12 13.82 -0.46
CA ALA A 16 1.28 13.61 -1.89
C ALA A 16 2.73 13.22 -2.25
N SER A 17 3.72 13.91 -1.67
CA SER A 17 5.13 13.57 -1.87
C SER A 17 5.51 12.20 -1.30
N SER A 18 4.86 11.77 -0.22
CA SER A 18 5.06 10.43 0.34
C SER A 18 4.44 9.34 -0.52
N SER A 19 3.37 9.65 -1.26
CA SER A 19 2.61 8.71 -2.09
C SER A 19 3.09 8.66 -3.54
N VAL A 20 4.20 9.32 -3.90
CA VAL A 20 4.60 9.52 -5.31
C VAL A 20 4.77 8.21 -6.07
N PHE A 21 5.32 7.16 -5.44
CA PHE A 21 5.49 5.86 -6.09
C PHE A 21 4.15 5.20 -6.39
N GLY A 22 3.24 5.17 -5.42
CA GLY A 22 1.89 4.63 -5.62
C GLY A 22 1.07 5.42 -6.62
N ALA A 23 1.12 6.76 -6.56
CA ALA A 23 0.45 7.63 -7.51
C ALA A 23 0.95 7.41 -8.95
N TYR A 24 2.27 7.27 -9.13
CA TYR A 24 2.86 6.95 -10.41
C TYR A 24 2.32 5.63 -10.99
N LEU A 25 2.29 4.56 -10.18
CA LEU A 25 1.76 3.26 -10.62
C LEU A 25 0.27 3.34 -10.97
N LEU A 26 -0.54 4.00 -10.15
CA LEU A 26 -1.98 4.16 -10.40
C LEU A 26 -2.25 4.94 -11.70
N VAL A 27 -1.49 6.01 -11.95
CA VAL A 27 -1.59 6.77 -13.21
C VAL A 27 -1.22 5.89 -14.39
N LEU A 28 -0.13 5.11 -14.31
CA LEU A 28 0.26 4.20 -15.38
C LEU A 28 -0.80 3.12 -15.64
N MET A 29 -1.36 2.53 -14.57
CA MET A 29 -2.43 1.55 -14.70
C MET A 29 -3.64 2.14 -15.42
N ALA A 30 -4.06 3.35 -15.05
CA ALA A 30 -5.17 4.04 -15.67
C ALA A 30 -4.86 4.41 -17.13
N VAL A 31 -3.72 5.03 -17.40
CA VAL A 31 -3.34 5.45 -18.76
C VAL A 31 -3.22 4.25 -19.68
N THR A 32 -2.52 3.19 -19.26
CA THR A 32 -2.33 1.99 -20.08
C THR A 32 -3.60 1.15 -20.25
N HIS A 33 -4.62 1.39 -19.43
CA HIS A 33 -5.94 0.80 -19.64
C HIS A 33 -6.65 1.40 -20.86
N PHE A 34 -6.57 2.72 -21.02
CA PHE A 34 -7.23 3.41 -22.14
C PHE A 34 -6.39 3.42 -23.41
N TRP A 35 -5.08 3.43 -23.29
CA TRP A 35 -4.17 3.55 -24.40
C TRP A 35 -2.84 2.85 -24.13
N TYR A 36 -2.59 1.75 -24.86
CA TYR A 36 -1.35 0.99 -24.78
C TYR A 36 -0.89 0.60 -26.21
N PRO A 37 -0.09 1.44 -26.89
CA PRO A 37 0.28 1.21 -28.27
C PRO A 37 1.58 0.40 -28.47
N ILE A 38 2.18 -0.14 -27.40
CA ILE A 38 3.48 -0.82 -27.51
C ILE A 38 3.27 -2.26 -27.96
N GLU A 39 3.61 -2.52 -29.23
CA GLU A 39 3.60 -3.86 -29.80
C GLU A 39 4.79 -4.69 -29.29
N GLY A 40 4.59 -5.99 -29.08
CA GLY A 40 5.65 -6.92 -28.67
C GLY A 40 6.02 -6.90 -27.17
N LEU A 41 5.44 -6.01 -26.38
CA LEU A 41 5.60 -5.99 -24.92
C LEU A 41 4.23 -6.07 -24.26
N TYR A 42 4.01 -7.04 -23.40
CA TYR A 42 2.75 -7.12 -22.65
C TYR A 42 2.63 -5.95 -21.67
N ARG A 43 1.40 -5.48 -21.47
CA ARG A 43 1.10 -4.37 -20.53
C ARG A 43 1.62 -4.63 -19.12
N ASN A 44 1.50 -5.86 -18.62
CA ASN A 44 1.96 -6.24 -17.29
C ASN A 44 3.49 -6.16 -17.17
N ASP A 45 4.22 -6.52 -18.23
CA ASP A 45 5.69 -6.39 -18.27
C ASP A 45 6.13 -4.94 -18.36
N PHE A 46 5.38 -4.12 -19.12
CA PHE A 46 5.61 -2.67 -19.14
C PHE A 46 5.44 -2.04 -17.75
N LEU A 47 4.36 -2.40 -17.04
CA LEU A 47 4.13 -1.90 -15.68
C LEU A 47 5.26 -2.34 -14.72
N PHE A 48 5.77 -3.56 -14.87
CA PHE A 48 6.92 -4.04 -14.12
C PHE A 48 8.19 -3.22 -14.40
N LEU A 49 8.55 -3.06 -15.68
CA LEU A 49 9.72 -2.29 -16.08
C LEU A 49 9.62 -0.82 -15.66
N ALA A 50 8.43 -0.24 -15.77
CA ALA A 50 8.16 1.12 -15.33
C ALA A 50 8.29 1.27 -13.82
N ALA A 51 7.82 0.30 -13.03
CA ALA A 51 7.98 0.29 -11.57
C ALA A 51 9.46 0.21 -11.16
N VAL A 52 10.22 -0.72 -11.76
CA VAL A 52 11.67 -0.85 -11.53
C VAL A 52 12.41 0.41 -11.93
N GLY A 53 12.13 0.93 -13.13
CA GLY A 53 12.76 2.16 -13.63
C GLY A 53 12.49 3.36 -12.72
N PHE A 54 11.26 3.51 -12.25
CA PHE A 54 10.93 4.60 -11.33
C PHE A 54 11.58 4.43 -9.95
N GLN A 55 11.69 3.20 -9.44
CA GLN A 55 12.45 2.91 -8.22
C GLN A 55 13.92 3.31 -8.35
N VAL A 56 14.55 3.02 -9.50
CA VAL A 56 15.92 3.44 -9.80
C VAL A 56 16.02 4.98 -9.83
N VAL A 57 15.06 5.66 -10.44
CA VAL A 57 15.00 7.13 -10.45
C VAL A 57 14.92 7.69 -9.03
N LEU A 58 14.04 7.15 -8.18
CA LEU A 58 13.90 7.60 -6.79
C LEU A 58 15.21 7.44 -5.98
N LEU A 59 15.95 6.36 -6.22
CA LEU A 59 17.26 6.13 -5.61
C LEU A 59 18.33 7.08 -6.18
N ALA A 60 18.41 7.24 -7.50
CA ALA A 60 19.38 8.09 -8.17
C ALA A 60 19.25 9.56 -7.73
N PHE A 61 18.03 10.06 -7.61
CA PHE A 61 17.74 11.40 -7.12
C PHE A 61 17.74 11.53 -5.59
N ARG A 62 18.11 10.46 -4.86
CA ARG A 62 18.12 10.41 -3.39
C ARG A 62 16.79 10.79 -2.74
N LEU A 63 15.69 10.57 -3.47
CA LEU A 63 14.34 10.72 -2.94
C LEU A 63 13.97 9.56 -2.02
N GLU A 64 14.61 8.42 -2.22
CA GLU A 64 14.59 7.26 -1.33
C GLU A 64 16.03 6.84 -0.98
N SER A 65 16.21 6.31 0.22
CA SER A 65 17.47 5.73 0.67
C SER A 65 17.53 4.24 0.34
N PHE A 66 18.73 3.66 0.29
CA PHE A 66 18.89 2.20 0.12
C PHE A 66 18.22 1.39 1.22
N ARG A 67 18.10 1.93 2.45
CA ARG A 67 17.39 1.28 3.55
C ARG A 67 15.89 1.24 3.28
N GLU A 68 15.32 2.32 2.79
CA GLU A 68 13.92 2.37 2.36
C GLU A 68 13.67 1.40 1.20
N ALA A 69 14.55 1.37 0.20
CA ALA A 69 14.47 0.43 -0.92
C ALA A 69 14.55 -1.03 -0.46
N ALA A 70 15.37 -1.35 0.56
CA ALA A 70 15.41 -2.69 1.13
C ALA A 70 14.08 -3.08 1.79
N VAL A 71 13.45 -2.16 2.54
CA VAL A 71 12.11 -2.39 3.11
C VAL A 71 11.07 -2.59 2.00
N ILE A 72 11.10 -1.75 0.96
CA ILE A 72 10.21 -1.87 -0.22
C ILE A 72 10.39 -3.24 -0.89
N MET A 73 11.63 -3.72 -1.03
CA MET A 73 11.90 -5.04 -1.60
C MET A 73 11.37 -6.19 -0.72
N ILE A 74 11.44 -6.07 0.61
CA ILE A 74 10.83 -7.04 1.52
C ILE A 74 9.30 -7.07 1.31
N PHE A 75 8.65 -5.91 1.22
CA PHE A 75 7.22 -5.83 0.90
C PHE A 75 6.91 -6.49 -0.44
N HIS A 76 7.74 -6.25 -1.47
CA HIS A 76 7.58 -6.87 -2.78
C HIS A 76 7.62 -8.40 -2.71
N VAL A 77 8.62 -8.96 -2.03
CA VAL A 77 8.79 -10.41 -1.91
C VAL A 77 7.64 -11.04 -1.12
N VAL A 78 7.33 -10.49 0.07
CA VAL A 78 6.26 -11.01 0.93
C VAL A 78 4.90 -10.92 0.21
N ALA A 79 4.64 -9.81 -0.46
CA ALA A 79 3.41 -9.62 -1.21
C ALA A 79 3.30 -10.57 -2.40
N THR A 80 4.40 -10.84 -3.12
CA THR A 80 4.40 -11.80 -4.22
C THR A 80 4.02 -13.21 -3.73
N PHE A 81 4.53 -13.64 -2.57
CA PHE A 81 4.12 -14.93 -1.97
C PHE A 81 2.63 -14.92 -1.58
N MET A 82 2.15 -13.82 -1.02
CA MET A 82 0.74 -13.66 -0.68
C MET A 82 -0.16 -13.72 -1.93
N GLU A 83 0.25 -13.07 -3.00
CA GLU A 83 -0.43 -13.10 -4.29
C GLU A 83 -0.50 -14.51 -4.88
N LEU A 84 0.62 -15.24 -4.89
CA LEU A 84 0.67 -16.63 -5.35
C LEU A 84 -0.32 -17.52 -4.60
N PHE A 85 -0.47 -17.32 -3.29
CA PHE A 85 -1.44 -18.05 -2.50
C PHE A 85 -2.89 -17.66 -2.87
N LYS A 86 -3.19 -16.36 -2.93
CA LYS A 86 -4.55 -15.84 -3.15
C LYS A 86 -5.06 -16.06 -4.58
N THR A 87 -4.17 -16.05 -5.56
CA THR A 87 -4.52 -16.29 -6.98
C THR A 87 -4.39 -17.75 -7.39
N SER A 88 -4.03 -18.64 -6.46
CA SER A 88 -3.98 -20.09 -6.73
C SER A 88 -5.37 -20.62 -7.07
N ASP A 89 -5.44 -21.67 -7.90
CA ASP A 89 -6.71 -22.28 -8.33
C ASP A 89 -7.55 -22.78 -7.14
N ALA A 90 -6.90 -23.13 -6.02
CA ALA A 90 -7.59 -23.60 -4.81
C ALA A 90 -8.31 -22.46 -4.05
N ILE A 91 -7.83 -21.22 -4.12
CA ILE A 91 -8.37 -20.06 -3.39
C ILE A 91 -9.14 -19.14 -4.34
N ASN A 92 -8.55 -18.81 -5.49
CA ASN A 92 -9.12 -17.97 -6.54
C ASN A 92 -9.82 -16.71 -6.00
N ALA A 93 -9.15 -16.00 -5.08
CA ALA A 93 -9.71 -14.80 -4.46
C ALA A 93 -9.81 -13.64 -5.46
N TRP A 94 -8.86 -13.53 -6.38
CA TRP A 94 -8.84 -12.65 -7.55
C TRP A 94 -7.88 -13.24 -8.59
N HIS A 95 -7.92 -12.73 -9.80
CA HIS A 95 -6.98 -13.11 -10.85
C HIS A 95 -6.54 -11.89 -11.66
N TYR A 96 -5.33 -11.97 -12.21
CA TYR A 96 -4.75 -10.94 -13.08
C TYR A 96 -5.20 -11.16 -14.52
N LEU A 97 -5.55 -10.07 -15.20
CA LEU A 97 -5.91 -10.10 -16.61
C LEU A 97 -4.68 -9.83 -17.49
N GLY A 98 -4.71 -10.43 -18.68
CA GLY A 98 -3.65 -10.27 -19.67
C GLY A 98 -2.43 -11.14 -19.42
N GLU A 99 -1.59 -11.19 -20.46
CA GLU A 99 -0.35 -11.96 -20.45
C GLU A 99 0.81 -11.19 -19.83
N ALA A 100 1.84 -11.92 -19.41
CA ALA A 100 3.13 -11.38 -18.97
C ALA A 100 4.23 -12.41 -19.24
N TYR A 101 5.40 -11.95 -19.70
CA TYR A 101 6.63 -12.76 -19.73
C TYR A 101 7.23 -12.91 -18.33
N VAL A 102 7.22 -11.81 -17.57
CA VAL A 102 7.80 -11.74 -16.23
C VAL A 102 6.74 -12.02 -15.19
N ARG A 103 6.51 -13.30 -14.89
CA ARG A 103 5.51 -13.74 -13.92
C ARG A 103 5.97 -14.97 -13.12
N LEU A 104 5.38 -15.17 -11.95
CA LEU A 104 5.49 -16.40 -11.16
C LEU A 104 4.09 -17.03 -11.08
N GLY A 105 3.92 -18.21 -11.67
CA GLY A 105 2.59 -18.83 -11.75
C GLY A 105 1.56 -17.88 -12.40
N ASN A 106 0.48 -17.60 -11.68
CA ASN A 106 -0.60 -16.73 -12.13
C ASN A 106 -0.37 -15.23 -11.83
N VAL A 107 0.78 -14.88 -11.21
CA VAL A 107 1.06 -13.54 -10.71
C VAL A 107 2.12 -12.85 -11.57
N PRO A 108 1.78 -11.75 -12.30
CA PRO A 108 2.78 -10.91 -12.94
C PRO A 108 3.60 -10.17 -11.89
N LEU A 109 4.93 -10.07 -12.07
CA LEU A 109 5.81 -9.54 -11.02
C LEU A 109 5.54 -8.07 -10.67
N PHE A 110 4.92 -7.28 -11.55
CA PHE A 110 4.54 -5.91 -11.17
C PHE A 110 3.59 -5.87 -9.98
N ALA A 111 2.80 -6.93 -9.72
CA ALA A 111 1.85 -7.02 -8.61
C ALA A 111 2.50 -6.76 -7.24
N GLY A 112 3.70 -7.31 -7.02
CA GLY A 112 4.46 -7.05 -5.79
C GLY A 112 4.81 -5.57 -5.59
N PHE A 113 4.97 -4.79 -6.67
CA PHE A 113 5.25 -3.35 -6.58
C PHE A 113 4.05 -2.52 -6.12
N MET A 114 2.84 -2.99 -6.29
CA MET A 114 1.65 -2.31 -5.73
C MET A 114 1.72 -2.28 -4.19
N TYR A 115 2.10 -3.39 -3.58
CA TYR A 115 2.33 -3.47 -2.13
C TYR A 115 3.60 -2.73 -1.71
N SER A 116 4.63 -2.76 -2.54
CA SER A 116 5.85 -1.97 -2.34
C SER A 116 5.55 -0.48 -2.30
N ALA A 117 4.54 0.00 -3.04
CA ALA A 117 4.09 1.38 -2.97
C ALA A 117 3.57 1.76 -1.57
N VAL A 118 2.92 0.83 -0.86
CA VAL A 118 2.51 1.02 0.53
C VAL A 118 3.74 1.09 1.45
N GLY A 119 4.73 0.23 1.23
CA GLY A 119 6.01 0.25 1.97
C GLY A 119 6.77 1.57 1.77
N SER A 120 6.87 2.06 0.53
CA SER A 120 7.46 3.35 0.18
C SER A 120 6.72 4.51 0.88
N TYR A 121 5.38 4.51 0.81
CA TYR A 121 4.55 5.50 1.50
C TYR A 121 4.83 5.53 3.00
N ILE A 122 4.80 4.37 3.67
CA ILE A 122 5.04 4.27 5.11
C ILE A 122 6.43 4.81 5.47
N ALA A 123 7.48 4.35 4.79
CA ALA A 123 8.85 4.79 5.05
C ALA A 123 9.02 6.31 4.89
N ARG A 124 8.45 6.87 3.82
CA ARG A 124 8.54 8.31 3.51
C ARG A 124 7.71 9.17 4.45
N VAL A 125 6.47 8.76 4.76
CA VAL A 125 5.59 9.55 5.63
C VAL A 125 6.13 9.62 7.06
N PHE A 126 6.72 8.54 7.57
CA PHE A 126 7.40 8.54 8.86
C PHE A 126 8.58 9.53 8.90
N ARG A 127 9.38 9.57 7.84
CA ARG A 127 10.51 10.49 7.72
C ARG A 127 10.07 11.95 7.58
N ILE A 128 9.05 12.24 6.76
CA ILE A 128 8.63 13.61 6.41
C ILE A 128 7.82 14.25 7.53
N LEU A 129 7.00 13.47 8.26
CA LEU A 129 6.09 13.98 9.27
C LEU A 129 6.60 13.85 10.70
N ASP A 130 7.77 13.21 10.94
CA ASP A 130 8.36 13.06 12.28
C ASP A 130 7.32 12.53 13.28
N PHE A 131 6.76 11.36 13.00
CA PHE A 131 5.69 10.78 13.80
C PHE A 131 6.13 10.43 15.21
N ARG A 132 5.29 10.81 16.19
CA ARG A 132 5.40 10.42 17.60
C ARG A 132 4.08 9.87 18.06
N PHE A 133 4.12 8.93 18.98
CA PHE A 133 2.92 8.27 19.48
C PHE A 133 2.85 8.40 20.99
N THR A 134 1.62 8.57 21.51
CA THR A 134 1.35 8.48 22.96
C THR A 134 0.25 7.46 23.18
N ASN A 135 0.24 6.87 24.37
CA ASN A 135 -0.67 5.79 24.76
C ASN A 135 -0.67 4.62 23.75
N ALA A 136 0.51 4.37 23.14
CA ALA A 136 0.66 3.21 22.27
C ALA A 136 0.54 1.92 23.07
N PRO A 137 -0.12 0.89 22.53
CA PRO A 137 -0.19 -0.41 23.20
C PRO A 137 1.21 -1.05 23.31
N PRO A 138 1.38 -2.02 24.19
CA PRO A 138 2.63 -2.75 24.28
C PRO A 138 2.91 -3.48 22.96
N THR A 139 4.18 -3.45 22.53
CA THR A 139 4.62 -3.95 21.23
C THR A 139 4.19 -5.40 20.97
N TRP A 140 4.25 -6.26 22.00
CA TRP A 140 3.83 -7.65 21.85
C TRP A 140 2.35 -7.79 21.45
N ALA A 141 1.46 -6.95 22.03
CA ALA A 141 0.03 -6.99 21.69
C ALA A 141 -0.22 -6.57 20.25
N SER A 142 0.54 -5.57 19.73
CA SER A 142 0.52 -5.18 18.33
C SER A 142 0.97 -6.32 17.40
N PHE A 143 2.04 -7.05 17.77
CA PHE A 143 2.50 -8.22 17.02
C PHE A 143 1.48 -9.37 17.03
N VAL A 144 0.87 -9.66 18.18
CA VAL A 144 -0.18 -10.70 18.27
C VAL A 144 -1.36 -10.34 17.40
N LEU A 145 -1.85 -9.08 17.47
CA LEU A 145 -2.95 -8.62 16.62
C LEU A 145 -2.58 -8.72 15.14
N ALA A 146 -1.40 -8.27 14.75
CA ALA A 146 -0.92 -8.37 13.37
C ALA A 146 -0.86 -9.83 12.90
N ALA A 147 -0.33 -10.74 13.71
CA ALA A 147 -0.27 -12.18 13.40
C ALA A 147 -1.68 -12.77 13.22
N LEU A 148 -2.64 -12.40 14.06
CA LEU A 148 -4.03 -12.84 13.93
C LEU A 148 -4.71 -12.30 12.68
N ILE A 149 -4.44 -11.03 12.31
CA ILE A 149 -4.95 -10.42 11.07
C ILE A 149 -4.39 -11.19 9.86
N TYR A 150 -3.08 -11.46 9.83
CA TYR A 150 -2.47 -12.25 8.76
C TYR A 150 -2.99 -13.69 8.73
N ALA A 151 -3.11 -14.35 9.87
CA ALA A 151 -3.69 -15.68 9.95
C ALA A 151 -5.11 -15.70 9.37
N ASN A 152 -5.98 -14.77 9.79
CA ASN A 152 -7.33 -14.66 9.24
C ASN A 152 -7.32 -14.38 7.74
N PHE A 153 -6.43 -13.49 7.27
CA PHE A 153 -6.32 -13.18 5.85
C PHE A 153 -6.01 -14.41 4.98
N PHE A 154 -5.20 -15.36 5.46
CA PHE A 154 -4.89 -16.58 4.74
C PHE A 154 -5.95 -17.67 4.92
N THR A 155 -6.62 -17.73 6.05
CA THR A 155 -7.45 -18.88 6.44
C THR A 155 -8.96 -18.68 6.30
N HIS A 156 -9.44 -17.43 6.14
CA HIS A 156 -10.90 -17.12 6.12
C HIS A 156 -11.68 -17.80 4.98
N HIS A 157 -11.00 -18.37 3.97
CA HIS A 157 -11.63 -19.18 2.95
C HIS A 157 -11.94 -20.61 3.43
N HIS A 158 -11.30 -21.06 4.49
CA HIS A 158 -11.40 -22.43 4.99
C HIS A 158 -12.02 -22.51 6.41
N ILE A 159 -11.93 -21.42 7.17
CA ILE A 159 -12.46 -21.34 8.54
C ILE A 159 -13.29 -20.06 8.70
N ILE A 160 -13.95 -19.93 9.86
CA ILE A 160 -14.76 -18.76 10.18
C ILE A 160 -13.95 -17.47 10.06
N ASP A 161 -14.48 -16.51 9.31
CA ASP A 161 -13.90 -15.18 9.17
C ASP A 161 -14.14 -14.34 10.43
N ILE A 162 -13.06 -14.03 11.14
CA ILE A 162 -13.09 -13.24 12.38
C ILE A 162 -12.72 -11.77 12.18
N ARG A 163 -12.75 -11.25 10.93
CA ARG A 163 -12.33 -9.88 10.60
C ARG A 163 -13.00 -8.81 11.46
N ASN A 164 -14.30 -8.96 11.76
CA ASN A 164 -15.03 -7.99 12.58
C ASN A 164 -14.54 -7.99 14.03
N GLY A 165 -14.20 -9.15 14.58
CA GLY A 165 -13.57 -9.27 15.90
C GLY A 165 -12.18 -8.63 15.94
N LEU A 166 -11.39 -8.80 14.87
CA LEU A 166 -10.07 -8.18 14.74
C LEU A 166 -10.16 -6.66 14.57
N LEU A 167 -11.16 -6.15 13.87
CA LEU A 167 -11.43 -4.70 13.79
C LEU A 167 -11.79 -4.15 15.17
N LEU A 168 -12.65 -4.82 15.93
CA LEU A 168 -12.99 -4.42 17.30
C LEU A 168 -11.76 -4.48 18.21
N ALA A 169 -10.96 -5.54 18.13
CA ALA A 169 -9.72 -5.67 18.89
C ALA A 169 -8.74 -4.52 18.56
N SER A 170 -8.62 -4.15 17.28
CA SER A 170 -7.83 -2.98 16.85
C SER A 170 -8.35 -1.69 17.46
N ALA A 171 -9.66 -1.47 17.44
CA ALA A 171 -10.29 -0.28 18.01
C ALA A 171 -10.06 -0.19 19.54
N VAL A 172 -10.18 -1.30 20.26
CA VAL A 172 -9.92 -1.36 21.70
C VAL A 172 -8.44 -1.13 22.00
N LEU A 173 -7.54 -1.79 21.25
CA LEU A 173 -6.09 -1.73 21.48
C LEU A 173 -5.52 -0.33 21.20
N TYR A 174 -5.95 0.30 20.11
CA TYR A 174 -5.41 1.59 19.66
C TYR A 174 -6.33 2.80 19.93
N GLY A 175 -7.50 2.59 20.51
CA GLY A 175 -8.51 3.64 20.68
C GLY A 175 -8.05 4.85 21.51
N ARG A 176 -7.05 4.67 22.40
CA ARG A 176 -6.44 5.77 23.17
C ARG A 176 -5.14 6.29 22.56
N CYS A 177 -4.64 5.66 21.50
CA CYS A 177 -3.38 6.05 20.88
C CYS A 177 -3.56 7.33 20.08
N MET A 178 -2.67 8.29 20.32
CA MET A 178 -2.59 9.54 19.56
C MET A 178 -1.33 9.54 18.71
N ILE A 179 -1.46 9.98 17.47
CA ILE A 179 -0.35 10.24 16.57
C ILE A 179 -0.10 11.75 16.50
N TYR A 180 1.16 12.14 16.69
CA TYR A 180 1.64 13.51 16.53
C TYR A 180 2.47 13.58 15.26
N PHE A 181 2.30 14.64 14.49
CA PHE A 181 2.97 14.84 13.22
C PHE A 181 3.39 16.30 13.05
N ARG A 182 4.57 16.52 12.49
CA ARG A 182 5.14 17.85 12.32
C ARG A 182 4.74 18.45 10.97
N MET A 183 3.95 19.54 11.01
CA MET A 183 3.60 20.27 9.79
C MET A 183 4.74 21.16 9.30
N ASP A 184 5.09 22.16 10.07
CA ASP A 184 6.24 23.06 9.84
C ASP A 184 7.09 23.09 11.12
N LYS A 185 6.81 24.02 12.00
CA LYS A 185 7.50 24.17 13.30
C LYS A 185 6.70 23.56 14.47
N VAL A 186 5.42 23.24 14.25
CA VAL A 186 4.50 22.80 15.29
C VAL A 186 4.04 21.37 15.02
N HIS A 187 4.00 20.55 16.07
CA HIS A 187 3.36 19.24 16.02
C HIS A 187 1.84 19.39 16.19
N ARG A 188 1.10 18.76 15.31
CA ARG A 188 -0.34 18.55 15.41
C ARG A 188 -0.60 17.10 15.80
N SER A 189 -1.79 16.82 16.30
CA SER A 189 -2.17 15.46 16.70
C SER A 189 -3.55 15.10 16.23
N MET A 190 -3.75 13.79 16.06
CA MET A 190 -5.06 13.19 15.84
C MET A 190 -5.12 11.80 16.49
N PRO A 191 -6.32 11.25 16.74
CA PRO A 191 -6.43 9.84 17.12
C PRO A 191 -5.80 8.94 16.06
N LEU A 192 -5.02 7.92 16.48
CA LEU A 192 -4.39 6.99 15.53
C LEU A 192 -5.44 6.26 14.69
N MET A 193 -6.58 5.90 15.27
CA MET A 193 -7.69 5.27 14.56
C MET A 193 -8.21 6.13 13.40
N LEU A 194 -8.27 7.46 13.57
CA LEU A 194 -8.64 8.37 12.49
C LEU A 194 -7.59 8.36 11.38
N ALA A 195 -6.30 8.41 11.73
CA ALA A 195 -5.22 8.33 10.74
C ALA A 195 -5.26 7.01 9.94
N GLN A 196 -5.49 5.89 10.60
CA GLN A 196 -5.65 4.59 9.98
C GLN A 196 -6.88 4.54 9.06
N PHE A 197 -8.01 5.07 9.51
CA PHE A 197 -9.24 5.15 8.70
C PHE A 197 -9.03 5.99 7.43
N LEU A 198 -8.41 7.17 7.56
CA LEU A 198 -8.09 8.02 6.39
C LEU A 198 -7.15 7.29 5.42
N THR A 199 -6.13 6.59 5.93
CA THR A 199 -5.23 5.79 5.10
C THR A 199 -5.99 4.66 4.39
N ALA A 200 -6.90 3.98 5.07
CA ALA A 200 -7.72 2.92 4.48
C ALA A 200 -8.61 3.44 3.34
N ILE A 201 -9.14 4.66 3.42
CA ILE A 201 -9.88 5.30 2.31
C ILE A 201 -8.99 5.47 1.08
N PHE A 202 -7.75 5.93 1.25
CA PHE A 202 -6.82 6.05 0.12
C PHE A 202 -6.46 4.70 -0.50
N VAL A 203 -6.26 3.66 0.32
CA VAL A 203 -6.02 2.30 -0.18
C VAL A 203 -7.24 1.79 -0.95
N TRP A 204 -8.44 2.01 -0.43
CA TRP A 204 -9.69 1.63 -1.09
C TRP A 204 -9.87 2.35 -2.44
N ILE A 205 -9.55 3.65 -2.53
CA ILE A 205 -9.57 4.40 -3.80
C ILE A 205 -8.56 3.79 -4.78
N ALA A 206 -7.34 3.50 -4.33
CA ALA A 206 -6.30 2.90 -5.15
C ALA A 206 -6.73 1.53 -5.70
N GLU A 207 -7.36 0.69 -4.89
CA GLU A 207 -7.90 -0.60 -5.28
C GLU A 207 -9.01 -0.46 -6.33
N ASN A 208 -9.92 0.50 -6.15
CA ASN A 208 -10.97 0.78 -7.15
C ASN A 208 -10.39 1.27 -8.49
N ILE A 209 -9.35 2.10 -8.48
CA ILE A 209 -8.67 2.51 -9.72
C ILE A 209 -8.04 1.30 -10.42
N ALA A 210 -7.38 0.42 -9.67
CA ALA A 210 -6.70 -0.74 -10.24
C ALA A 210 -7.70 -1.78 -10.80
N THR A 211 -8.80 -2.06 -10.11
CA THR A 211 -9.86 -2.96 -10.60
C THR A 211 -10.60 -2.35 -11.80
N TYR A 212 -10.93 -1.06 -11.76
CA TYR A 212 -11.48 -0.35 -12.91
C TYR A 212 -10.54 -0.40 -14.13
N SER A 213 -9.24 -0.28 -13.89
CA SER A 213 -8.20 -0.38 -14.93
C SER A 213 -7.95 -1.82 -15.39
N LYS A 214 -8.74 -2.78 -14.93
CA LYS A 214 -8.63 -4.21 -15.27
C LYS A 214 -7.22 -4.78 -15.06
N VAL A 215 -6.59 -4.38 -13.97
CA VAL A 215 -5.29 -4.94 -13.56
C VAL A 215 -5.50 -6.31 -12.95
N TRP A 216 -6.47 -6.41 -12.04
CA TRP A 216 -7.02 -7.66 -11.53
C TRP A 216 -8.53 -7.55 -11.43
N VAL A 217 -9.20 -8.69 -11.37
CA VAL A 217 -10.65 -8.79 -11.22
C VAL A 217 -11.00 -9.84 -10.16
N TYR A 218 -12.12 -9.63 -9.52
CA TYR A 218 -12.68 -10.61 -8.59
C TYR A 218 -13.57 -11.61 -9.34
N PRO A 219 -13.78 -12.85 -8.82
CA PRO A 219 -14.50 -13.90 -9.53
C PRO A 219 -15.94 -13.53 -9.96
N ASN A 220 -16.54 -12.54 -9.31
CA ASN A 220 -17.91 -12.09 -9.58
C ASN A 220 -17.99 -10.78 -10.38
N GLN A 221 -16.90 -10.35 -11.01
CA GLN A 221 -16.83 -9.12 -11.83
C GLN A 221 -16.69 -9.42 -13.32
#